data_facd6d24b67b31f4609ba011b2446cd4
#
_entry.id   facd6d24b67b31f4609ba011b2446cd4
#
_cell.length_a   1.000
_cell.length_b   1.000
_cell.length_c   1.000
_cell.angle_alpha   90.00
_cell.angle_beta   90.00
_cell.angle_gamma   90.00
#
_symmetry.space_group_name_H-M   'P 1'
#
loop_
_entity.id
_entity.type
_entity.pdbx_description
1 polymer ?
#
loop_
_entity_poly.entity_id
_entity_poly.type
_entity_poly.pdbx_seq_one_letter_code
_entity_poly.pdbx_strand_id
1 'polypeptide(L)'
;MKRAGFVAVASMVGFAGVLSFHAKAAPLGFGVRVVAPGAGQTGPTTTTAPSPATSAPSAASSQARTATGAAVNYNYGVLSVSATVQGTKLTNVTIASIDDAGNFRSESIDQQAVPVLEQEALQAQSANIQGVSGASYTSAGFEDSLQSALTQLGFR
;
A
#
# COMPACT_ATOMS: atom_id res chain seq x y z
N MET A 1 38.59 -38.44 -17.70
CA MET A 1 39.55 -37.91 -16.73
C MET A 1 39.02 -36.57 -16.20
N LYS A 2 38.56 -36.57 -14.93
CA LYS A 2 38.82 -35.60 -13.84
C LYS A 2 38.64 -34.11 -14.22
N ARG A 3 37.85 -33.28 -13.54
CA ARG A 3 37.85 -33.06 -12.09
C ARG A 3 36.56 -32.31 -11.66
N ALA A 4 36.07 -32.71 -10.52
CA ALA A 4 35.08 -32.05 -9.69
C ALA A 4 35.61 -30.68 -9.19
N GLY A 5 34.70 -29.73 -8.99
CA GLY A 5 34.90 -28.50 -8.25
C GLY A 5 33.64 -28.18 -7.49
N PHE A 6 33.50 -28.75 -6.30
CA PHE A 6 32.53 -28.32 -5.30
C PHE A 6 32.99 -27.02 -4.69
N VAL A 7 32.17 -25.97 -4.76
CA VAL A 7 32.29 -24.83 -3.86
C VAL A 7 30.97 -24.69 -3.14
N ALA A 8 30.93 -25.21 -1.93
CA ALA A 8 29.90 -24.94 -0.95
C ALA A 8 30.26 -23.60 -0.29
N VAL A 9 29.44 -22.60 -0.46
CA VAL A 9 29.47 -21.40 0.38
C VAL A 9 28.20 -21.40 1.22
N ALA A 10 28.33 -21.86 2.45
CA ALA A 10 27.35 -21.69 3.49
C ALA A 10 27.48 -20.26 4.07
N SER A 11 26.52 -19.41 3.82
CA SER A 11 26.36 -18.16 4.57
C SER A 11 25.08 -18.22 5.37
N MET A 12 25.18 -18.70 6.59
CA MET A 12 24.23 -18.45 7.65
C MET A 12 24.41 -17.02 8.12
N VAL A 13 23.47 -16.16 7.83
CA VAL A 13 23.28 -14.92 8.58
C VAL A 13 21.94 -15.01 9.25
N GLY A 14 21.99 -15.33 10.54
CA GLY A 14 20.84 -15.27 11.41
C GLY A 14 20.46 -13.81 11.66
N PHE A 15 19.26 -13.45 11.30
CA PHE A 15 18.67 -12.17 11.68
C PHE A 15 17.61 -12.43 12.75
N ALA A 16 18.00 -12.32 14.00
CA ALA A 16 17.08 -12.26 15.13
C ALA A 16 16.52 -10.84 15.21
N GLY A 17 15.42 -10.58 14.53
CA GLY A 17 14.65 -9.35 14.65
C GLY A 17 13.68 -9.44 15.83
N VAL A 18 14.03 -8.84 16.94
CA VAL A 18 13.15 -8.66 18.09
C VAL A 18 12.09 -7.64 17.75
N LEU A 19 10.84 -8.11 17.56
CA LEU A 19 9.66 -7.26 17.44
C LEU A 19 9.27 -6.75 18.83
N SER A 20 9.74 -5.56 19.19
CA SER A 20 9.25 -4.85 20.37
C SER A 20 7.91 -4.18 20.04
N PHE A 21 6.82 -4.87 20.33
CA PHE A 21 5.50 -4.26 20.35
C PHE A 21 5.38 -3.34 21.56
N HIS A 22 5.52 -2.05 21.38
CA HIS A 22 5.13 -1.06 22.37
C HIS A 22 3.62 -0.84 22.30
N ALA A 23 2.88 -1.64 23.05
CA ALA A 23 1.48 -1.35 23.33
C ALA A 23 1.39 -0.18 24.30
N LYS A 24 1.12 1.02 23.79
CA LYS A 24 0.81 2.18 24.61
C LYS A 24 -0.64 2.07 25.07
N ALA A 25 -0.82 1.55 26.28
CA ALA A 25 -2.12 1.53 26.94
C ALA A 25 -2.58 2.96 27.21
N ALA A 26 -3.71 3.34 26.65
CA ALA A 26 -4.42 4.57 27.00
C ALA A 26 -5.19 4.34 28.31
N PRO A 27 -5.10 5.24 29.30
CA PRO A 27 -5.90 5.14 30.52
C PRO A 27 -7.36 5.50 30.21
N LEU A 28 -8.26 4.55 30.45
CA LEU A 28 -9.70 4.78 30.45
C LEU A 28 -10.04 5.58 31.71
N GLY A 29 -10.11 6.89 31.58
CA GLY A 29 -10.64 7.77 32.61
C GLY A 29 -12.16 7.76 32.59
N PHE A 30 -12.80 6.89 33.37
CA PHE A 30 -14.22 7.03 33.68
C PHE A 30 -14.39 8.13 34.73
N GLY A 31 -14.58 9.36 34.26
CA GLY A 31 -15.04 10.47 35.08
C GLY A 31 -16.56 10.43 35.21
N VAL A 32 -17.08 9.79 36.28
CA VAL A 32 -18.47 9.95 36.69
C VAL A 32 -18.63 11.36 37.25
N ARG A 33 -19.30 12.24 36.51
CA ARG A 33 -19.67 13.56 37.01
C ARG A 33 -21.10 13.52 37.50
N VAL A 34 -21.27 13.55 38.83
CA VAL A 34 -22.53 13.71 39.51
C VAL A 34 -23.09 15.10 39.19
N VAL A 35 -24.32 15.16 38.64
CA VAL A 35 -25.04 16.39 38.39
C VAL A 35 -25.83 16.74 39.67
N ALA A 36 -25.54 17.88 40.26
CA ALA A 36 -26.43 18.54 41.23
C ALA A 36 -27.27 19.60 40.53
N PRO A 37 -28.58 19.73 40.83
CA PRO A 37 -29.44 20.71 40.21
C PRO A 37 -29.40 22.06 40.94
N GLY A 38 -29.20 23.13 40.19
CA GLY A 38 -29.24 24.48 40.77
C GLY A 38 -29.29 25.59 39.73
N ALA A 39 -30.50 26.09 39.50
CA ALA A 39 -30.91 27.46 39.17
C ALA A 39 -30.06 28.36 38.24
N GLY A 40 -30.63 28.64 37.09
CA GLY A 40 -30.89 29.96 36.49
C GLY A 40 -29.74 30.97 36.36
N GLN A 41 -29.38 31.28 35.09
CA GLN A 41 -29.19 32.68 34.69
C GLN A 41 -29.14 32.78 33.15
N THR A 42 -30.02 33.63 32.66
CA THR A 42 -30.13 34.11 31.28
C THR A 42 -28.95 35.03 30.94
N GLY A 43 -28.30 34.80 29.78
CA GLY A 43 -27.33 35.74 29.19
C GLY A 43 -27.08 35.38 27.71
N PRO A 44 -26.89 36.36 26.83
CA PRO A 44 -27.23 36.25 25.43
C PRO A 44 -26.23 35.45 24.61
N THR A 45 -26.79 34.70 23.69
CA THR A 45 -26.12 33.97 22.60
C THR A 45 -25.22 34.85 21.77
N THR A 46 -23.90 34.57 21.79
CA THR A 46 -23.00 34.97 20.71
C THR A 46 -22.75 33.73 19.88
N THR A 47 -23.46 33.64 18.77
CA THR A 47 -23.24 32.66 17.72
C THR A 47 -21.90 32.95 17.04
N THR A 48 -20.84 32.30 17.48
CA THR A 48 -19.59 32.26 16.70
C THR A 48 -19.73 31.14 15.70
N ALA A 49 -20.04 31.49 14.47
CA ALA A 49 -19.97 30.57 13.33
C ALA A 49 -18.54 30.01 13.20
N PRO A 50 -18.38 28.70 12.99
CA PRO A 50 -17.08 28.17 12.62
C PRO A 50 -16.75 28.68 11.22
N SER A 51 -15.70 29.50 11.15
CA SER A 51 -15.05 29.92 9.90
C SER A 51 -14.62 28.65 9.16
N PRO A 52 -14.95 28.50 7.87
CA PRO A 52 -14.41 27.40 7.09
C PRO A 52 -12.90 27.59 7.03
N ALA A 53 -12.16 26.70 7.68
CA ALA A 53 -10.73 26.62 7.50
C ALA A 53 -10.48 26.27 6.03
N THR A 54 -10.12 27.29 5.26
CA THR A 54 -9.56 27.15 3.93
C THR A 54 -8.28 26.34 4.10
N SER A 55 -8.36 25.06 3.79
CA SER A 55 -7.18 24.21 3.71
C SER A 55 -6.32 24.76 2.59
N ALA A 56 -5.32 25.54 2.94
CA ALA A 56 -4.26 25.93 2.03
C ALA A 56 -3.67 24.63 1.42
N PRO A 57 -3.36 24.61 0.11
CA PRO A 57 -2.66 23.47 -0.47
C PRO A 57 -1.32 23.36 0.24
N SER A 58 -1.24 22.35 1.13
CA SER A 58 -0.01 22.03 1.83
C SER A 58 1.05 21.75 0.79
N ALA A 59 2.13 22.51 0.86
CA ALA A 59 3.32 22.33 0.03
C ALA A 59 3.62 20.84 -0.11
N ALA A 60 3.88 20.39 -1.33
CA ALA A 60 4.14 19.02 -1.70
C ALA A 60 5.12 18.39 -0.70
N SER A 61 4.58 17.76 0.31
CA SER A 61 5.37 17.05 1.30
C SER A 61 6.07 15.91 0.57
N SER A 62 7.38 15.89 0.62
CA SER A 62 8.24 14.79 0.16
C SER A 62 8.01 13.47 0.94
N GLN A 63 6.88 13.38 1.64
CA GLN A 63 6.47 12.17 2.36
C GLN A 63 6.03 11.10 1.37
N ALA A 64 6.53 9.90 1.60
CA ALA A 64 6.08 8.72 0.87
C ALA A 64 4.59 8.47 1.16
N ARG A 65 3.79 8.30 0.12
CA ARG A 65 2.37 7.94 0.20
C ARG A 65 2.17 6.61 -0.48
N THR A 66 1.45 5.71 0.17
CA THR A 66 1.16 4.37 -0.35
C THR A 66 -0.34 4.21 -0.51
N ALA A 67 -0.76 3.60 -1.61
CA ALA A 67 -2.13 3.17 -1.82
C ALA A 67 -2.14 1.77 -2.44
N THR A 68 -3.20 1.02 -2.14
CA THR A 68 -3.48 -0.27 -2.77
C THR A 68 -4.57 -0.07 -3.81
N GLY A 69 -4.33 -0.54 -5.01
CA GLY A 69 -5.28 -0.52 -6.11
C GLY A 69 -6.47 -1.44 -5.88
N ALA A 70 -7.47 -1.30 -6.73
CA ALA A 70 -8.61 -2.19 -6.72
C ALA A 70 -8.19 -3.65 -6.93
N ALA A 71 -8.91 -4.58 -6.32
CA ALA A 71 -8.78 -5.99 -6.63
C ALA A 71 -9.37 -6.25 -8.03
N VAL A 72 -8.56 -6.74 -8.95
CA VAL A 72 -8.91 -6.98 -10.35
C VAL A 72 -8.95 -8.48 -10.62
N ASN A 73 -10.05 -8.94 -11.23
CA ASN A 73 -10.14 -10.31 -11.71
C ASN A 73 -9.51 -10.38 -13.10
N TYR A 74 -8.42 -11.15 -13.22
CA TYR A 74 -7.67 -11.32 -14.47
C TYR A 74 -7.96 -12.65 -15.18
N ASN A 75 -9.16 -13.21 -14.98
CA ASN A 75 -9.65 -14.45 -15.59
C ASN A 75 -9.14 -15.76 -14.95
N TYR A 76 -7.99 -15.77 -14.32
CA TYR A 76 -7.41 -16.93 -13.66
C TYR A 76 -7.30 -16.77 -12.15
N GLY A 77 -7.67 -15.59 -11.64
CA GLY A 77 -7.60 -15.25 -10.24
C GLY A 77 -7.94 -13.78 -10.01
N VAL A 78 -7.62 -13.33 -8.82
CA VAL A 78 -7.81 -11.93 -8.42
C VAL A 78 -6.48 -11.40 -7.90
N LEU A 79 -6.07 -10.22 -8.36
CA LEU A 79 -4.87 -9.57 -7.84
C LEU A 79 -5.12 -8.11 -7.45
N SER A 80 -4.31 -7.60 -6.55
CA SER A 80 -4.24 -6.19 -6.23
C SER A 80 -2.79 -5.73 -6.06
N VAL A 81 -2.50 -4.51 -6.48
CA VAL A 81 -1.16 -3.91 -6.49
C VAL A 81 -1.09 -2.78 -5.48
N SER A 82 -0.02 -2.71 -4.71
CA SER A 82 0.30 -1.59 -3.84
C SER A 82 1.37 -0.72 -4.49
N ALA A 83 1.14 0.58 -4.53
CA ALA A 83 2.07 1.56 -5.06
C ALA A 83 2.47 2.58 -4.00
N THR A 84 3.75 2.95 -3.97
CA THR A 84 4.27 4.00 -3.11
C THR A 84 4.88 5.09 -3.96
N VAL A 85 4.45 6.33 -3.74
CA VAL A 85 4.99 7.51 -4.41
C VAL A 85 5.63 8.45 -3.40
N GLN A 86 6.70 9.12 -3.80
CA GLN A 86 7.36 10.15 -3.04
C GLN A 86 7.45 11.43 -3.88
N GLY A 87 6.68 12.44 -3.49
CA GLY A 87 6.51 13.63 -4.31
C GLY A 87 5.83 13.27 -5.65
N THR A 88 6.56 13.41 -6.74
CA THR A 88 6.11 13.09 -8.11
C THR A 88 6.78 11.83 -8.66
N LYS A 89 7.37 10.99 -7.83
CA LYS A 89 8.10 9.80 -8.25
C LYS A 89 7.49 8.54 -7.66
N LEU A 90 7.24 7.55 -8.50
CA LEU A 90 6.90 6.20 -8.10
C LEU A 90 8.17 5.49 -7.58
N THR A 91 8.18 5.14 -6.31
CA THR A 91 9.37 4.61 -5.63
C THR A 91 9.29 3.12 -5.32
N ASN A 92 8.07 2.60 -5.19
CA ASN A 92 7.86 1.17 -4.98
C ASN A 92 6.54 0.71 -5.58
N VAL A 93 6.53 -0.47 -6.13
CA VAL A 93 5.36 -1.19 -6.62
C VAL A 93 5.50 -2.64 -6.20
N THR A 94 4.48 -3.21 -5.60
CA THR A 94 4.45 -4.61 -5.15
C THR A 94 3.05 -5.18 -5.25
N ILE A 95 2.94 -6.49 -5.39
CA ILE A 95 1.65 -7.18 -5.24
C ILE A 95 1.22 -7.09 -3.77
N ALA A 96 0.03 -6.54 -3.53
CA ALA A 96 -0.59 -6.51 -2.21
C ALA A 96 -1.33 -7.82 -1.90
N SER A 97 -1.95 -8.40 -2.91
CA SER A 97 -2.67 -9.67 -2.82
C SER A 97 -2.76 -10.31 -4.20
N ILE A 98 -2.60 -11.61 -4.28
CA ILE A 98 -2.84 -12.42 -5.46
C ILE A 98 -3.48 -13.74 -5.02
N ASP A 99 -4.52 -14.14 -5.71
CA ASP A 99 -5.24 -15.39 -5.47
C ASP A 99 -5.51 -16.06 -6.83
N ASP A 100 -4.78 -17.14 -7.10
CA ASP A 100 -4.84 -17.90 -8.34
C ASP A 100 -5.95 -18.95 -8.36
N ALA A 101 -6.87 -18.90 -7.39
CA ALA A 101 -7.95 -19.86 -7.21
C ALA A 101 -7.45 -21.34 -7.16
N GLY A 102 -6.22 -21.55 -6.69
CA GLY A 102 -5.57 -22.86 -6.63
C GLY A 102 -5.06 -23.39 -7.97
N ASN A 103 -4.94 -22.53 -8.98
CA ASN A 103 -4.40 -22.91 -10.28
C ASN A 103 -2.87 -22.86 -10.27
N PHE A 104 -2.25 -23.99 -10.11
CA PHE A 104 -0.79 -24.14 -10.05
C PHE A 104 -0.05 -23.56 -11.28
N ARG A 105 -0.68 -23.59 -12.44
CA ARG A 105 -0.09 -23.02 -13.66
C ARG A 105 -0.07 -21.49 -13.61
N SER A 106 -1.13 -20.87 -13.12
CA SER A 106 -1.19 -19.43 -12.93
C SER A 106 -0.16 -18.98 -11.91
N GLU A 107 -0.09 -19.63 -10.77
CA GLU A 107 0.92 -19.37 -9.75
C GLU A 107 2.36 -19.38 -10.31
N SER A 108 2.69 -20.40 -11.13
CA SER A 108 4.01 -20.48 -11.76
C SER A 108 4.30 -19.35 -12.77
N ILE A 109 3.27 -18.89 -13.48
CA ILE A 109 3.38 -17.75 -14.41
C ILE A 109 3.57 -16.45 -13.62
N ASP A 110 2.77 -16.25 -12.59
CA ASP A 110 2.76 -15.04 -11.79
C ASP A 110 4.06 -14.85 -11.02
N GLN A 111 4.63 -15.92 -10.49
CA GLN A 111 5.96 -15.88 -9.85
C GLN A 111 7.08 -15.38 -10.77
N GLN A 112 6.95 -15.59 -12.08
CA GLN A 112 7.92 -15.12 -13.06
C GLN A 112 7.57 -13.74 -13.61
N ALA A 113 6.29 -13.46 -13.83
CA ALA A 113 5.81 -12.23 -14.44
C ALA A 113 5.81 -11.04 -13.48
N VAL A 114 5.39 -11.23 -12.24
CA VAL A 114 5.23 -10.15 -11.26
C VAL A 114 6.51 -9.34 -11.07
N PRO A 115 7.69 -9.91 -10.81
CA PRO A 115 8.90 -9.11 -10.59
C PRO A 115 9.31 -8.30 -11.83
N VAL A 116 8.96 -8.77 -13.03
CA VAL A 116 9.22 -8.03 -14.28
C VAL A 116 8.27 -6.85 -14.39
N LEU A 117 6.97 -7.06 -14.13
CA LEU A 117 5.94 -6.01 -14.16
C LEU A 117 6.21 -4.91 -13.13
N GLU A 118 6.66 -5.27 -11.93
CA GLU A 118 7.05 -4.32 -10.89
C GLU A 118 8.22 -3.43 -11.34
N GLN A 119 9.24 -4.03 -11.98
CA GLN A 119 10.37 -3.30 -12.51
C GLN A 119 9.99 -2.39 -13.68
N GLU A 120 9.15 -2.87 -14.60
CA GLU A 120 8.67 -2.07 -15.73
C GLU A 120 7.86 -0.85 -15.25
N ALA A 121 6.98 -1.03 -14.27
CA ALA A 121 6.21 0.06 -13.69
C ALA A 121 7.11 1.13 -13.05
N LEU A 122 8.16 0.72 -12.35
CA LEU A 122 9.14 1.63 -11.75
C LEU A 122 9.97 2.37 -12.82
N GLN A 123 10.30 1.72 -13.93
CA GLN A 123 11.02 2.34 -15.05
C GLN A 123 10.12 3.29 -15.84
N ALA A 124 8.90 2.87 -16.15
CA ALA A 124 7.91 3.67 -16.86
C ALA A 124 7.35 4.82 -16.03
N GLN A 125 7.48 4.76 -14.70
CA GLN A 125 6.87 5.71 -13.75
C GLN A 125 5.37 5.91 -14.00
N SER A 126 4.68 4.82 -14.38
CA SER A 126 3.25 4.83 -14.74
C SER A 126 2.70 3.40 -14.70
N ALA A 127 1.37 3.26 -14.85
CA ALA A 127 0.73 1.96 -15.05
C ALA A 127 0.78 1.50 -16.52
N ASN A 128 1.19 2.35 -17.46
CA ASN A 128 1.32 1.98 -18.87
C ASN A 128 2.65 1.26 -19.09
N ILE A 129 2.63 -0.04 -18.95
CA ILE A 129 3.78 -0.94 -19.09
C ILE A 129 3.59 -1.86 -20.30
N GLN A 130 4.65 -2.54 -20.72
CA GLN A 130 4.57 -3.40 -21.91
C GLN A 130 3.98 -4.78 -21.64
N GLY A 131 3.95 -5.18 -20.39
CA GLY A 131 3.51 -6.49 -19.98
C GLY A 131 4.47 -7.63 -20.37
N VAL A 132 4.22 -8.80 -19.81
CA VAL A 132 5.07 -9.97 -19.97
C VAL A 132 4.44 -10.95 -20.97
N SER A 133 5.22 -11.34 -21.98
CA SER A 133 4.79 -12.36 -22.94
C SER A 133 4.53 -13.69 -22.25
N GLY A 134 3.34 -14.25 -22.49
CA GLY A 134 2.88 -15.48 -21.84
C GLY A 134 2.10 -15.25 -20.54
N ALA A 135 2.12 -14.02 -20.01
CA ALA A 135 1.37 -13.61 -18.82
C ALA A 135 0.42 -12.43 -19.11
N SER A 136 -0.20 -12.39 -20.28
CA SER A 136 -1.01 -11.25 -20.74
C SER A 136 -2.18 -10.92 -19.82
N TYR A 137 -2.82 -11.90 -19.23
CA TYR A 137 -3.93 -11.69 -18.29
C TYR A 137 -3.45 -11.10 -16.98
N THR A 138 -2.35 -11.63 -16.43
CA THR A 138 -1.71 -11.11 -15.22
C THR A 138 -1.22 -9.68 -15.45
N SER A 139 -0.62 -9.40 -16.61
CA SER A 139 -0.17 -8.05 -16.99
C SER A 139 -1.32 -7.05 -17.03
N ALA A 140 -2.43 -7.39 -17.70
CA ALA A 140 -3.60 -6.52 -17.75
C ALA A 140 -4.21 -6.27 -16.36
N GLY A 141 -4.34 -7.31 -15.54
CA GLY A 141 -4.83 -7.15 -14.16
C GLY A 141 -3.90 -6.29 -13.30
N PHE A 142 -2.58 -6.45 -13.48
CA PHE A 142 -1.58 -5.64 -12.80
C PHE A 142 -1.66 -4.16 -13.20
N GLU A 143 -1.76 -3.87 -14.50
CA GLU A 143 -1.93 -2.51 -15.03
C GLU A 143 -3.18 -1.83 -14.47
N ASP A 144 -4.33 -2.49 -14.52
CA ASP A 144 -5.60 -1.96 -14.04
C ASP A 144 -5.55 -1.68 -12.53
N SER A 145 -5.00 -2.59 -11.74
CA SER A 145 -4.86 -2.41 -10.30
C SER A 145 -3.86 -1.30 -9.97
N LEU A 146 -2.72 -1.26 -10.64
CA LEU A 146 -1.72 -0.20 -10.47
C LEU A 146 -2.28 1.17 -10.86
N GLN A 147 -3.03 1.27 -11.97
CA GLN A 147 -3.69 2.50 -12.37
C GLN A 147 -4.67 3.00 -11.32
N SER A 148 -5.41 2.09 -10.69
CA SER A 148 -6.30 2.42 -9.57
C SER A 148 -5.52 2.97 -8.37
N ALA A 149 -4.39 2.34 -7.99
CA ALA A 149 -3.54 2.80 -6.91
C ALA A 149 -2.96 4.21 -7.19
N LEU A 150 -2.43 4.43 -8.38
CA LEU A 150 -1.86 5.72 -8.80
C LEU A 150 -2.93 6.82 -8.83
N THR A 151 -4.14 6.51 -9.26
CA THR A 151 -5.28 7.45 -9.25
C THR A 151 -5.62 7.88 -7.82
N GLN A 152 -5.64 6.95 -6.86
CA GLN A 152 -5.87 7.25 -5.44
C GLN A 152 -4.78 8.15 -4.86
N LEU A 153 -3.54 7.99 -5.32
CA LEU A 153 -2.41 8.82 -4.90
C LEU A 153 -2.38 10.19 -5.61
N GLY A 154 -3.25 10.43 -6.58
CA GLY A 154 -3.21 11.63 -7.41
C GLY A 154 -1.96 11.71 -8.30
N PHE A 155 -1.36 10.56 -8.60
CA PHE A 155 -0.19 10.44 -9.46
C PHE A 155 -0.60 10.50 -10.94
N ARG A 156 0.03 11.36 -11.72
CA ARG A 156 -0.25 11.59 -13.13
C ARG A 156 1.04 11.69 -13.93
#